data_d1733fe68350abebf0fab0784fa8911c
#
_entry.id   d1733fe68350abebf0fab0784fa8911c
#
_cell.length_a   1.000
_cell.length_b   1.000
_cell.length_c   1.000
_cell.angle_alpha   90.00
_cell.angle_beta   90.00
_cell.angle_gamma   90.00
#
_symmetry.space_group_name_H-M   'P 1'
#
loop_
_entity.id
_entity.type
_entity.pdbx_description
1 polymer ?
#
loop_
_entity_poly.entity_id
_entity_poly.type
_entity_poly.pdbx_seq_one_letter_code
_entity_poly.pdbx_strand_id
1 'polypeptide(L)'
;MISLIIPTYRNPDYLDICLRSATGGRVVDNTEIIVVVDGYVDESQAILDKYKDKIKVLPLEQNQGMQMALNLGVYNATNENIMIINDDNVLCSGWDSIWKDVVEGEVITINQIEPTGPGIFNFPVKDFGRNPQEFKYEEFMQYESSYSSNKTTDDGGIFPFVLKKNAYMMVGGFDTLYQSPFICDWDFFLKLDLAGVKFKRSHEYHFYHFGSTATKNGKEGDKFKATEGPAAQTYIYKWGIPPQLLENNSHRPKGQNVKGINY
;
A
#
# COMPACT_ATOMS: atom_id res chain seq x y z
N MET A 1 3.46 0.65 -18.63
CA MET A 1 2.63 -0.48 -18.13
C MET A 1 2.97 -0.70 -16.67
N ILE A 2 2.03 -1.20 -15.88
CA ILE A 2 2.14 -1.29 -14.42
C ILE A 2 1.50 -2.59 -13.91
N SER A 3 2.08 -3.20 -12.88
CA SER A 3 1.49 -4.30 -12.12
C SER A 3 1.01 -3.77 -10.78
N LEU A 4 -0.29 -3.89 -10.52
CA LEU A 4 -0.94 -3.57 -9.25
C LEU A 4 -0.92 -4.80 -8.35
N ILE A 5 -0.37 -4.66 -7.16
CA ILE A 5 -0.25 -5.72 -6.15
C ILE A 5 -1.22 -5.43 -5.00
N ILE A 6 -2.13 -6.36 -4.74
CA ILE A 6 -3.16 -6.26 -3.70
C ILE A 6 -3.04 -7.48 -2.78
N PRO A 7 -2.44 -7.36 -1.59
CA PRO A 7 -2.54 -8.39 -0.57
C PRO A 7 -3.94 -8.36 0.04
N THR A 8 -4.53 -9.51 0.34
CA THR A 8 -5.82 -9.59 1.03
C THR A 8 -5.84 -10.72 2.05
N TYR A 9 -6.48 -10.46 3.17
CA TYR A 9 -6.62 -11.43 4.25
C TYR A 9 -7.99 -11.28 4.91
N ARG A 10 -8.91 -12.26 4.67
CA ARG A 10 -10.23 -12.35 5.30
C ARG A 10 -11.08 -11.07 5.20
N ASN A 11 -11.00 -10.37 4.08
CA ASN A 11 -11.56 -9.02 3.88
C ASN A 11 -12.35 -8.91 2.55
N PRO A 12 -13.29 -9.84 2.24
CA PRO A 12 -13.90 -9.95 0.92
C PRO A 12 -14.70 -8.71 0.50
N ASP A 13 -15.41 -8.03 1.41
CA ASP A 13 -16.22 -6.86 1.06
C ASP A 13 -15.35 -5.68 0.61
N TYR A 14 -14.23 -5.45 1.29
CA TYR A 14 -13.27 -4.40 0.90
C TYR A 14 -12.53 -4.78 -0.38
N LEU A 15 -12.15 -6.05 -0.53
CA LEU A 15 -11.56 -6.56 -1.77
C LEU A 15 -12.50 -6.35 -2.96
N ASP A 16 -13.81 -6.55 -2.81
CA ASP A 16 -14.77 -6.34 -3.90
C ASP A 16 -14.80 -4.89 -4.38
N ILE A 17 -14.90 -3.94 -3.48
CA ILE A 17 -14.92 -2.51 -3.86
C ILE A 17 -13.56 -2.05 -4.41
N CYS A 18 -12.45 -2.55 -3.87
CA CYS A 18 -11.11 -2.32 -4.38
C CYS A 18 -10.99 -2.83 -5.82
N LEU A 19 -11.35 -4.08 -6.08
CA LEU A 19 -11.31 -4.67 -7.43
C LEU A 19 -12.28 -4.02 -8.41
N ARG A 20 -13.47 -3.60 -7.95
CA ARG A 20 -14.40 -2.82 -8.76
C ARG A 20 -13.74 -1.56 -9.29
N SER A 21 -13.08 -0.79 -8.42
CA SER A 21 -12.39 0.45 -8.81
C SER A 21 -11.15 0.17 -9.66
N ALA A 22 -10.32 -0.80 -9.25
CA ALA A 22 -9.11 -1.16 -9.97
C ALA A 22 -9.39 -1.65 -11.40
N THR A 23 -10.44 -2.47 -11.60
CA THR A 23 -10.78 -3.02 -12.93
C THR A 23 -11.66 -2.11 -13.76
N GLY A 24 -12.44 -1.22 -13.13
CA GLY A 24 -13.36 -0.30 -13.80
C GLY A 24 -12.73 1.04 -14.18
N GLY A 25 -11.78 1.52 -13.36
CA GLY A 25 -11.10 2.81 -13.57
C GLY A 25 -9.84 2.74 -14.43
N ARG A 26 -9.48 1.57 -14.92
CA ARG A 26 -8.28 1.32 -15.72
C ARG A 26 -8.40 1.87 -17.14
N VAL A 27 -7.34 2.51 -17.63
CA VAL A 27 -7.30 3.11 -18.98
C VAL A 27 -6.14 2.58 -19.84
N VAL A 28 -5.20 1.81 -19.27
CA VAL A 28 -4.04 1.29 -19.98
C VAL A 28 -4.22 -0.20 -20.28
N ASP A 29 -4.12 -0.56 -21.56
CA ASP A 29 -4.03 -1.98 -21.94
C ASP A 29 -2.77 -2.60 -21.34
N ASN A 30 -2.83 -3.89 -21.00
CA ASN A 30 -1.75 -4.65 -20.35
C ASN A 30 -1.39 -4.19 -18.91
N THR A 31 -2.27 -3.45 -18.24
CA THR A 31 -2.18 -3.32 -16.78
C THR A 31 -2.47 -4.66 -16.12
N GLU A 32 -1.52 -5.15 -15.33
CA GLU A 32 -1.63 -6.40 -14.59
C GLU A 32 -2.17 -6.13 -13.19
N ILE A 33 -3.17 -6.88 -12.74
CA ILE A 33 -3.68 -6.81 -11.36
C ILE A 33 -3.45 -8.16 -10.71
N ILE A 34 -2.64 -8.18 -9.66
CA ILE A 34 -2.27 -9.38 -8.90
C ILE A 34 -2.88 -9.30 -7.52
N VAL A 35 -3.76 -10.24 -7.20
CA VAL A 35 -4.34 -10.40 -5.86
C VAL A 35 -3.63 -11.55 -5.17
N VAL A 36 -2.99 -11.26 -4.04
CA VAL A 36 -2.36 -12.29 -3.21
C VAL A 36 -3.23 -12.56 -2.00
N VAL A 37 -3.82 -13.75 -1.96
CA VAL A 37 -4.72 -14.17 -0.87
C VAL A 37 -3.89 -14.88 0.20
N ASP A 38 -3.73 -14.23 1.35
CA ASP A 38 -2.88 -14.69 2.44
C ASP A 38 -3.59 -15.71 3.35
N GLY A 39 -3.93 -16.88 2.80
CA GLY A 39 -4.73 -17.92 3.46
C GLY A 39 -6.24 -17.63 3.40
N TYR A 40 -7.05 -18.59 3.84
CA TYR A 40 -8.51 -18.49 3.88
C TYR A 40 -9.14 -18.10 2.51
N VAL A 41 -8.66 -18.71 1.44
CA VAL A 41 -9.09 -18.40 0.05
C VAL A 41 -10.61 -18.51 -0.12
N ASP A 42 -11.23 -19.51 0.51
CA ASP A 42 -12.67 -19.76 0.44
C ASP A 42 -13.51 -18.54 0.87
N GLU A 43 -13.03 -17.74 1.82
CA GLU A 43 -13.75 -16.54 2.27
C GLU A 43 -13.84 -15.47 1.17
N SER A 44 -12.91 -15.47 0.22
CA SER A 44 -12.83 -14.51 -0.89
C SER A 44 -13.22 -15.12 -2.25
N GLN A 45 -13.48 -16.43 -2.33
CA GLN A 45 -13.65 -17.16 -3.60
C GLN A 45 -14.70 -16.53 -4.52
N ALA A 46 -15.86 -16.16 -3.99
CA ALA A 46 -16.94 -15.56 -4.79
C ALA A 46 -16.51 -14.24 -5.43
N ILE A 47 -15.69 -13.45 -4.74
CA ILE A 47 -15.15 -12.18 -5.24
C ILE A 47 -14.08 -12.45 -6.30
N LEU A 48 -13.19 -13.39 -6.05
CA LEU A 48 -12.15 -13.77 -7.01
C LEU A 48 -12.76 -14.28 -8.32
N ASP A 49 -13.81 -15.10 -8.25
CA ASP A 49 -14.55 -15.62 -9.41
C ASP A 49 -15.23 -14.52 -10.22
N LYS A 50 -15.75 -13.47 -9.55
CA LYS A 50 -16.38 -12.31 -10.20
C LYS A 50 -15.39 -11.54 -11.08
N TYR A 51 -14.10 -11.51 -10.72
CA TYR A 51 -13.07 -10.75 -11.43
C TYR A 51 -12.03 -11.63 -12.16
N LYS A 52 -12.22 -12.95 -12.21
CA LYS A 52 -11.22 -13.94 -12.69
C LYS A 52 -10.58 -13.63 -14.05
N ASP A 53 -11.33 -13.00 -14.96
CA ASP A 53 -10.83 -12.67 -16.31
C ASP A 53 -10.02 -11.36 -16.34
N LYS A 54 -9.90 -10.66 -15.20
CA LYS A 54 -9.26 -9.36 -15.10
C LYS A 54 -8.08 -9.33 -14.11
N ILE A 55 -7.95 -10.38 -13.30
CA ILE A 55 -6.95 -10.46 -12.23
C ILE A 55 -6.16 -11.75 -12.30
N LYS A 56 -4.94 -11.70 -11.81
CA LYS A 56 -4.13 -12.89 -11.49
C LYS A 56 -4.21 -13.16 -10.00
N VAL A 57 -4.61 -14.36 -9.61
CA VAL A 57 -4.73 -14.73 -8.20
C VAL A 57 -3.54 -15.59 -7.79
N LEU A 58 -2.92 -15.26 -6.67
CA LEU A 58 -1.85 -16.02 -6.04
C LEU A 58 -2.29 -16.42 -4.62
N PRO A 59 -2.83 -17.62 -4.43
CA PRO A 59 -3.25 -18.07 -3.10
C PRO A 59 -2.07 -18.61 -2.31
N LEU A 60 -2.01 -18.27 -1.02
CA LEU A 60 -1.18 -18.94 -0.03
C LEU A 60 -2.03 -19.96 0.73
N GLU A 61 -1.51 -21.13 1.00
CA GLU A 61 -2.23 -22.22 1.68
C GLU A 61 -2.65 -21.83 3.12
N GLN A 62 -1.84 -20.98 3.76
CA GLN A 62 -2.08 -20.47 5.11
C GLN A 62 -1.57 -19.03 5.22
N ASN A 63 -2.01 -18.31 6.26
CA ASN A 63 -1.53 -16.96 6.52
C ASN A 63 -0.01 -16.95 6.77
N GLN A 64 0.72 -16.22 5.95
CA GLN A 64 2.17 -16.01 5.99
C GLN A 64 2.54 -14.56 6.36
N GLY A 65 1.54 -13.69 6.46
CA GLY A 65 1.71 -12.26 6.73
C GLY A 65 1.82 -11.40 5.47
N MET A 66 1.44 -10.13 5.64
CA MET A 66 1.39 -9.14 4.56
C MET A 66 2.72 -9.05 3.80
N GLN A 67 3.86 -9.15 4.48
CA GLN A 67 5.19 -9.08 3.90
C GLN A 67 5.44 -10.17 2.87
N MET A 68 5.08 -11.40 3.21
CA MET A 68 5.22 -12.54 2.29
C MET A 68 4.26 -12.39 1.11
N ALA A 69 3.01 -11.97 1.37
CA ALA A 69 2.03 -11.75 0.31
C ALA A 69 2.51 -10.67 -0.68
N LEU A 70 3.03 -9.55 -0.19
CA LEU A 70 3.58 -8.48 -1.03
C LEU A 70 4.79 -8.94 -1.83
N ASN A 71 5.74 -9.61 -1.19
CA ASN A 71 6.94 -10.14 -1.87
C ASN A 71 6.55 -11.14 -2.98
N LEU A 72 5.60 -12.04 -2.71
CA LEU A 72 5.10 -12.99 -3.70
C LEU A 72 4.45 -12.28 -4.88
N GLY A 73 3.61 -11.27 -4.62
CA GLY A 73 2.96 -10.48 -5.66
C GLY A 73 3.97 -9.77 -6.55
N VAL A 74 4.93 -9.05 -5.95
CA VAL A 74 5.98 -8.34 -6.69
C VAL A 74 6.88 -9.30 -7.48
N TYR A 75 7.26 -10.43 -6.90
CA TYR A 75 8.08 -11.43 -7.60
C TYR A 75 7.38 -11.93 -8.87
N ASN A 76 6.07 -12.14 -8.81
CA ASN A 76 5.24 -12.62 -9.91
C ASN A 76 4.75 -11.53 -10.87
N ALA A 77 5.03 -10.26 -10.61
CA ALA A 77 4.69 -9.14 -11.49
C ALA A 77 5.53 -9.20 -12.78
N THR A 78 4.89 -8.92 -13.91
CA THR A 78 5.54 -8.97 -15.23
C THR A 78 6.01 -7.60 -15.72
N ASN A 79 5.44 -6.50 -15.16
CA ASN A 79 5.82 -5.15 -15.53
C ASN A 79 6.97 -4.62 -14.67
N GLU A 80 7.74 -3.68 -15.24
CA GLU A 80 8.83 -2.99 -14.54
C GLU A 80 8.34 -2.00 -13.50
N ASN A 81 7.16 -1.41 -13.70
CA ASN A 81 6.53 -0.53 -12.72
C ASN A 81 5.59 -1.35 -11.87
N ILE A 82 5.69 -1.23 -10.57
CA ILE A 82 4.80 -1.88 -9.61
C ILE A 82 4.12 -0.85 -8.72
N MET A 83 2.84 -1.04 -8.49
CA MET A 83 2.06 -0.31 -7.51
C MET A 83 1.63 -1.26 -6.42
N ILE A 84 1.78 -0.85 -5.18
CA ILE A 84 1.37 -1.62 -4.00
C ILE A 84 0.29 -0.83 -3.27
N ILE A 85 -0.82 -1.48 -2.98
CA ILE A 85 -1.95 -0.92 -2.24
C ILE A 85 -2.45 -1.91 -1.19
N ASN A 86 -3.31 -1.44 -0.29
CA ASN A 86 -4.09 -2.30 0.58
C ASN A 86 -5.44 -2.64 -0.08
N ASP A 87 -6.08 -3.73 0.35
CA ASP A 87 -7.39 -4.16 -0.17
C ASP A 87 -8.56 -3.27 0.31
N ASP A 88 -8.31 -2.36 1.25
CA ASP A 88 -9.25 -1.33 1.72
C ASP A 88 -9.05 0.04 1.03
N ASN A 89 -8.47 0.06 -0.16
CA ASN A 89 -8.40 1.24 -1.01
C ASN A 89 -9.44 1.22 -2.14
N VAL A 90 -10.01 2.38 -2.47
CA VAL A 90 -10.78 2.61 -3.69
C VAL A 90 -9.98 3.53 -4.60
N LEU A 91 -9.67 3.05 -5.80
CA LEU A 91 -8.82 3.74 -6.76
C LEU A 91 -9.63 4.76 -7.57
N CYS A 92 -9.01 5.88 -7.92
CA CYS A 92 -9.58 6.86 -8.84
C CYS A 92 -9.59 6.36 -10.29
N SER A 93 -10.32 7.04 -11.16
CA SER A 93 -10.31 6.74 -12.58
C SER A 93 -8.94 7.12 -13.20
N GLY A 94 -8.42 6.27 -14.08
CA GLY A 94 -7.14 6.51 -14.75
C GLY A 94 -5.90 6.28 -13.88
N TRP A 95 -6.07 5.67 -12.72
CA TRP A 95 -5.01 5.42 -11.75
C TRP A 95 -3.75 4.76 -12.33
N ASP A 96 -3.94 3.91 -13.33
CA ASP A 96 -2.85 3.16 -13.95
C ASP A 96 -1.98 4.01 -14.89
N SER A 97 -2.40 5.24 -15.21
CA SER A 97 -1.59 6.19 -16.00
C SER A 97 -0.37 6.72 -15.26
N ILE A 98 -0.29 6.58 -13.94
CA ILE A 98 0.86 7.00 -13.11
C ILE A 98 2.18 6.32 -13.50
N TRP A 99 2.12 5.19 -14.22
CA TRP A 99 3.35 4.55 -14.69
C TRP A 99 4.25 5.48 -15.53
N LYS A 100 3.67 6.54 -16.12
CA LYS A 100 4.40 7.54 -16.91
C LYS A 100 5.32 8.41 -16.06
N ASP A 101 4.99 8.56 -14.78
CA ASP A 101 5.71 9.42 -13.84
C ASP A 101 6.76 8.64 -13.04
N VAL A 102 6.77 7.31 -13.17
CA VAL A 102 7.69 6.45 -12.42
C VAL A 102 9.09 6.50 -13.00
N VAL A 103 9.99 7.14 -12.28
CA VAL A 103 11.40 7.31 -12.64
C VAL A 103 12.27 6.34 -11.84
N GLU A 104 13.38 5.91 -12.45
CA GLU A 104 14.38 5.09 -11.74
C GLU A 104 14.95 5.86 -10.54
N GLY A 105 15.09 5.17 -9.41
CA GLY A 105 15.57 5.77 -8.17
C GLY A 105 14.56 6.66 -7.45
N GLU A 106 13.28 6.59 -7.81
CA GLU A 106 12.19 7.29 -7.12
C GLU A 106 11.09 6.32 -6.67
N VAL A 107 10.46 6.62 -5.54
CA VAL A 107 9.20 6.03 -5.09
C VAL A 107 8.16 7.14 -4.98
N ILE A 108 6.98 6.90 -5.55
CA ILE A 108 5.89 7.88 -5.57
C ILE A 108 4.76 7.35 -4.71
N THR A 109 4.48 8.04 -3.61
CA THR A 109 3.27 7.83 -2.80
C THR A 109 2.06 8.41 -3.53
N ILE A 110 0.97 7.66 -3.59
CA ILE A 110 -0.32 8.15 -4.06
C ILE A 110 -1.03 8.84 -2.89
N ASN A 111 -1.53 10.04 -3.11
CA ASN A 111 -2.27 10.74 -2.07
C ASN A 111 -3.57 10.00 -1.73
N GLN A 112 -4.05 10.17 -0.51
CA GLN A 112 -5.28 9.51 -0.04
C GLN A 112 -6.33 10.53 0.38
N ILE A 113 -7.59 10.10 0.37
CA ILE A 113 -8.71 10.76 1.01
C ILE A 113 -9.22 9.81 2.09
N GLU A 114 -9.35 10.31 3.32
CA GLU A 114 -9.78 9.50 4.46
C GLU A 114 -11.08 10.04 5.07
N PRO A 115 -11.94 9.17 5.64
CA PRO A 115 -13.20 9.59 6.25
C PRO A 115 -13.02 10.39 7.53
N THR A 116 -11.86 10.26 8.17
CA THR A 116 -11.51 10.95 9.43
C THR A 116 -10.07 11.41 9.38
N GLY A 117 -9.76 12.49 10.09
CA GLY A 117 -8.38 12.99 10.17
C GLY A 117 -8.24 14.08 11.23
N PRO A 118 -7.13 14.84 11.22
CA PRO A 118 -5.95 14.56 10.42
C PRO A 118 -5.13 13.41 11.01
N GLY A 119 -4.83 12.42 10.18
CA GLY A 119 -3.83 11.40 10.48
C GLY A 119 -2.41 11.98 10.44
N ILE A 120 -1.43 11.14 10.69
CA ILE A 120 0.00 11.50 10.74
C ILE A 120 0.47 12.17 9.42
N PHE A 121 -0.20 11.88 8.31
CA PHE A 121 0.26 12.24 6.96
C PHE A 121 -0.46 13.42 6.31
N ASN A 122 -1.34 14.14 7.04
CA ASN A 122 -2.10 15.28 6.53
C ASN A 122 -2.86 15.00 5.21
N PHE A 123 -3.45 13.83 5.09
CA PHE A 123 -4.31 13.53 3.94
C PHE A 123 -5.57 14.41 3.94
N PRO A 124 -6.13 14.71 2.76
CA PRO A 124 -7.47 15.27 2.65
C PRO A 124 -8.49 14.44 3.40
N VAL A 125 -9.37 15.12 4.12
CA VAL A 125 -10.41 14.46 4.93
C VAL A 125 -11.76 14.73 4.31
N LYS A 126 -12.44 13.66 3.89
CA LYS A 126 -13.82 13.70 3.46
C LYS A 126 -14.47 12.32 3.60
N ASP A 127 -15.58 12.26 4.29
CA ASP A 127 -16.31 11.03 4.56
C ASP A 127 -17.23 10.67 3.38
N PHE A 128 -16.83 9.65 2.61
CA PHE A 128 -17.65 9.02 1.56
C PHE A 128 -18.25 7.69 2.02
N GLY A 129 -18.10 7.31 3.26
CA GLY A 129 -18.53 6.05 3.86
C GLY A 129 -17.38 5.38 4.60
N ARG A 130 -17.68 4.70 5.70
CA ARG A 130 -16.68 4.06 6.59
C ARG A 130 -16.53 2.57 6.37
N ASN A 131 -17.34 2.03 5.49
CA ASN A 131 -17.32 0.63 5.06
C ASN A 131 -17.82 0.54 3.61
N PRO A 132 -17.60 -0.61 2.92
CA PRO A 132 -18.00 -0.80 1.54
C PRO A 132 -19.50 -0.62 1.26
N GLN A 133 -20.36 -0.97 2.23
CA GLN A 133 -21.83 -0.89 2.09
C GLN A 133 -22.35 0.55 2.11
N GLU A 134 -21.66 1.44 2.84
CA GLU A 134 -22.02 2.85 2.95
C GLU A 134 -21.29 3.74 1.93
N PHE A 135 -20.34 3.17 1.18
CA PHE A 135 -19.45 3.94 0.32
C PHE A 135 -20.18 4.58 -0.87
N LYS A 136 -20.07 5.89 -0.96
CA LYS A 136 -20.68 6.73 -1.99
C LYS A 136 -19.77 6.85 -3.21
N TYR A 137 -19.70 5.77 -3.97
CA TYR A 137 -18.75 5.60 -5.06
C TYR A 137 -18.76 6.76 -6.07
N GLU A 138 -19.94 7.14 -6.57
CA GLU A 138 -20.07 8.18 -7.59
C GLU A 138 -19.71 9.58 -7.04
N GLU A 139 -20.08 9.87 -5.77
CA GLU A 139 -19.69 11.12 -5.11
C GLU A 139 -18.16 11.22 -4.93
N PHE A 140 -17.53 10.09 -4.58
CA PHE A 140 -16.06 10.03 -4.48
C PHE A 140 -15.40 10.30 -5.84
N MET A 141 -15.83 9.63 -6.92
CA MET A 141 -15.26 9.80 -8.25
C MET A 141 -15.39 11.25 -8.76
N GLN A 142 -16.54 11.90 -8.51
CA GLN A 142 -16.73 13.30 -8.87
C GLN A 142 -15.82 14.23 -8.05
N TYR A 143 -15.72 14.00 -6.75
CA TYR A 143 -14.88 14.81 -5.87
C TYR A 143 -13.41 14.66 -6.23
N GLU A 144 -12.93 13.42 -6.40
CA GLU A 144 -11.54 13.13 -6.73
C GLU A 144 -11.14 13.86 -8.01
N SER A 145 -11.90 13.73 -9.09
CA SER A 145 -11.60 14.38 -10.36
C SER A 145 -11.59 15.92 -10.27
N SER A 146 -12.34 16.52 -9.33
CA SER A 146 -12.35 17.96 -9.07
C SER A 146 -11.21 18.42 -8.15
N TYR A 147 -10.66 17.51 -7.36
CA TYR A 147 -9.66 17.81 -6.33
C TYR A 147 -8.23 17.57 -6.80
N SER A 148 -8.02 16.69 -7.76
CA SER A 148 -6.71 16.32 -8.30
C SER A 148 -5.94 17.52 -8.87
N SER A 149 -4.63 17.51 -8.71
CA SER A 149 -3.72 18.54 -9.25
C SER A 149 -2.42 17.89 -9.73
N ASN A 150 -1.81 18.44 -10.77
CA ASN A 150 -0.52 17.97 -11.31
C ASN A 150 0.68 18.28 -10.38
N LYS A 151 0.42 18.51 -9.12
CA LYS A 151 1.45 18.81 -8.12
C LYS A 151 2.10 17.52 -7.64
N THR A 152 3.42 17.56 -7.52
CA THR A 152 4.22 16.54 -6.83
C THR A 152 5.01 17.22 -5.72
N THR A 153 5.10 16.60 -4.56
CA THR A 153 5.87 17.09 -3.40
C THR A 153 6.98 16.12 -3.03
N ASP A 154 8.05 16.64 -2.39
CA ASP A 154 9.22 15.86 -1.97
C ASP A 154 8.99 15.24 -0.58
N ASP A 155 7.94 14.46 -0.46
CA ASP A 155 7.55 13.72 0.74
C ASP A 155 6.93 12.37 0.35
N GLY A 156 6.52 11.56 1.31
CA GLY A 156 5.93 10.25 1.05
C GLY A 156 6.56 9.14 1.86
N GLY A 157 6.65 7.94 1.29
CA GLY A 157 7.14 6.76 2.00
C GLY A 157 6.05 6.11 2.86
N ILE A 158 4.85 6.00 2.31
CA ILE A 158 3.69 5.31 2.89
C ILE A 158 2.89 4.62 1.78
N PHE A 159 2.00 3.72 2.17
CA PHE A 159 1.00 3.15 1.26
C PHE A 159 -0.08 4.17 0.89
N PRO A 160 -0.66 4.09 -0.33
CA PRO A 160 -0.21 3.29 -1.47
C PRO A 160 0.97 3.95 -2.18
N PHE A 161 1.77 3.16 -2.88
CA PHE A 161 2.95 3.69 -3.57
C PHE A 161 3.27 2.94 -4.86
N VAL A 162 4.02 3.61 -5.74
CA VAL A 162 4.52 3.05 -7.00
C VAL A 162 6.02 3.30 -7.13
N LEU A 163 6.73 2.31 -7.68
CA LEU A 163 8.18 2.38 -7.94
C LEU A 163 8.58 1.40 -9.04
N LYS A 164 9.84 1.46 -9.46
CA LYS A 164 10.42 0.42 -10.32
C LYS A 164 10.63 -0.88 -9.54
N LYS A 165 10.29 -2.01 -10.16
CA LYS A 165 10.45 -3.35 -9.57
C LYS A 165 11.88 -3.62 -9.12
N ASN A 166 12.88 -3.15 -9.88
CA ASN A 166 14.28 -3.34 -9.52
C ASN A 166 14.65 -2.60 -8.22
N ALA A 167 14.09 -1.40 -7.94
CA ALA A 167 14.30 -0.71 -6.67
C ALA A 167 13.75 -1.53 -5.49
N TYR A 168 12.58 -2.14 -5.66
CA TYR A 168 12.02 -3.08 -4.67
C TYR A 168 12.93 -4.28 -4.43
N MET A 169 13.39 -4.90 -5.52
CA MET A 169 14.26 -6.09 -5.45
C MET A 169 15.64 -5.76 -4.87
N MET A 170 16.18 -4.58 -5.18
CA MET A 170 17.49 -4.12 -4.70
C MET A 170 17.55 -4.06 -3.17
N VAL A 171 16.46 -3.66 -2.51
CA VAL A 171 16.38 -3.61 -1.04
C VAL A 171 15.87 -4.90 -0.40
N GLY A 172 15.64 -5.96 -1.20
CA GLY A 172 15.18 -7.27 -0.72
C GLY A 172 13.69 -7.33 -0.36
N GLY A 173 12.87 -6.39 -0.85
CA GLY A 173 11.44 -6.36 -0.56
C GLY A 173 11.10 -6.10 0.91
N PHE A 174 9.92 -6.50 1.34
CA PHE A 174 9.51 -6.44 2.74
C PHE A 174 10.19 -7.54 3.57
N ASP A 175 10.64 -7.18 4.78
CA ASP A 175 11.32 -8.13 5.66
C ASP A 175 10.30 -9.00 6.40
N THR A 176 10.36 -10.32 6.18
CA THR A 176 9.46 -11.30 6.79
C THR A 176 9.73 -11.58 8.27
N LEU A 177 10.78 -10.98 8.85
CA LEU A 177 10.99 -10.98 10.29
C LEU A 177 9.89 -10.24 11.06
N TYR A 178 9.23 -9.26 10.40
CA TYR A 178 8.08 -8.58 10.98
C TYR A 178 6.85 -9.47 10.82
N GLN A 179 6.40 -10.07 11.93
CA GLN A 179 5.16 -10.86 11.96
C GLN A 179 3.97 -9.96 12.32
N SER A 180 3.89 -8.80 11.67
CA SER A 180 2.91 -7.76 11.95
C SER A 180 2.66 -6.93 10.71
N PRO A 181 1.43 -6.50 10.44
CA PRO A 181 1.16 -5.51 9.40
C PRO A 181 1.65 -4.09 9.77
N PHE A 182 2.09 -3.88 11.01
CA PHE A 182 2.63 -2.60 11.50
C PHE A 182 4.16 -2.59 11.42
N ILE A 183 4.74 -1.40 11.26
CA ILE A 183 6.20 -1.13 11.29
C ILE A 183 6.97 -1.71 10.10
N CYS A 184 6.50 -2.75 9.45
CA CYS A 184 7.17 -3.38 8.31
C CYS A 184 7.33 -2.43 7.10
N ASP A 185 6.41 -1.51 6.92
CA ASP A 185 6.46 -0.44 5.93
C ASP A 185 7.56 0.59 6.26
N TRP A 186 7.74 0.91 7.53
CA TRP A 186 8.83 1.79 7.98
C TRP A 186 10.21 1.18 7.71
N ASP A 187 10.36 -0.12 7.93
CA ASP A 187 11.57 -0.85 7.57
C ASP A 187 11.83 -0.81 6.06
N PHE A 188 10.80 -1.06 5.27
CA PHE A 188 10.92 -1.07 3.81
C PHE A 188 11.31 0.31 3.27
N PHE A 189 10.65 1.37 3.71
CA PHE A 189 10.96 2.73 3.27
C PHE A 189 12.32 3.21 3.78
N LEU A 190 12.73 2.84 5.00
CA LEU A 190 14.08 3.14 5.46
C LEU A 190 15.15 2.46 4.59
N LYS A 191 14.93 1.20 4.17
CA LYS A 191 15.85 0.53 3.24
C LYS A 191 15.97 1.26 1.90
N LEU A 192 14.85 1.74 1.36
CA LEU A 192 14.85 2.55 0.14
C LEU A 192 15.61 3.88 0.32
N ASP A 193 15.39 4.57 1.45
CA ASP A 193 16.11 5.82 1.76
C ASP A 193 17.63 5.59 1.86
N LEU A 194 18.04 4.55 2.56
CA LEU A 194 19.45 4.15 2.67
C LEU A 194 20.08 3.74 1.34
N ALA A 195 19.28 3.26 0.42
CA ALA A 195 19.69 2.95 -0.96
C ALA A 195 19.71 4.20 -1.87
N GLY A 196 19.40 5.40 -1.34
CA GLY A 196 19.39 6.66 -2.08
C GLY A 196 18.16 6.89 -2.96
N VAL A 197 17.08 6.12 -2.75
CA VAL A 197 15.81 6.32 -3.47
C VAL A 197 15.13 7.58 -2.97
N LYS A 198 14.70 8.44 -3.89
CA LYS A 198 14.00 9.70 -3.58
C LYS A 198 12.51 9.44 -3.35
N PHE A 199 11.94 10.18 -2.40
CA PHE A 199 10.54 10.10 -2.06
C PHE A 199 9.78 11.25 -2.68
N LYS A 200 8.67 10.91 -3.34
CA LYS A 200 7.73 11.82 -3.96
C LYS A 200 6.31 11.50 -3.53
N ARG A 201 5.43 12.48 -3.56
CA ARG A 201 3.99 12.28 -3.41
C ARG A 201 3.25 12.92 -4.58
N SER A 202 2.44 12.14 -5.28
CA SER A 202 1.58 12.62 -6.34
C SER A 202 0.25 13.14 -5.76
N HIS A 203 -0.16 14.34 -6.20
CA HIS A 203 -1.47 14.92 -5.93
C HIS A 203 -2.38 14.88 -7.17
N GLU A 204 -1.96 14.17 -8.21
CA GLU A 204 -2.77 13.94 -9.41
C GLU A 204 -3.80 12.83 -9.17
N TYR A 205 -3.40 11.81 -8.41
CA TYR A 205 -4.24 10.65 -8.08
C TYR A 205 -4.55 10.65 -6.59
N HIS A 206 -5.83 10.41 -6.24
CA HIS A 206 -6.27 10.27 -4.86
C HIS A 206 -7.05 8.98 -4.72
N PHE A 207 -6.58 8.08 -3.85
CA PHE A 207 -7.32 6.88 -3.51
C PHE A 207 -8.10 7.11 -2.23
N TYR A 208 -9.29 6.54 -2.13
CA TYR A 208 -9.99 6.52 -0.86
C TYR A 208 -9.48 5.40 0.00
N HIS A 209 -9.22 5.67 1.27
CA HIS A 209 -8.75 4.69 2.24
C HIS A 209 -9.72 4.65 3.42
N PHE A 210 -10.23 3.45 3.71
CA PHE A 210 -11.20 3.27 4.79
C PHE A 210 -10.60 3.33 6.21
N GLY A 211 -9.30 3.60 6.34
CA GLY A 211 -8.64 3.84 7.62
C GLY A 211 -8.14 2.58 8.33
N SER A 212 -7.48 1.68 7.61
CA SER A 212 -6.89 0.45 8.16
C SER A 212 -7.92 -0.44 8.86
N THR A 213 -9.09 -0.57 8.25
CA THR A 213 -10.23 -1.26 8.89
C THR A 213 -9.94 -2.74 9.13
N ALA A 214 -9.27 -3.40 8.19
CA ALA A 214 -8.90 -4.81 8.34
C ALA A 214 -7.97 -5.05 9.53
N THR A 215 -6.94 -4.20 9.69
CA THR A 215 -5.92 -4.34 10.73
C THR A 215 -6.35 -3.83 12.10
N LYS A 216 -7.20 -2.80 12.15
CA LYS A 216 -7.59 -2.17 13.42
C LYS A 216 -8.94 -2.62 13.96
N ASN A 217 -9.91 -2.83 13.06
CA ASN A 217 -11.30 -3.07 13.41
C ASN A 217 -11.86 -4.38 12.80
N GLY A 218 -11.07 -5.09 12.01
CA GLY A 218 -11.45 -6.37 11.42
C GLY A 218 -11.57 -7.51 12.43
N LYS A 219 -11.96 -8.69 11.96
CA LYS A 219 -12.17 -9.90 12.79
C LYS A 219 -10.98 -10.25 13.70
N GLU A 220 -9.77 -9.88 13.33
CA GLU A 220 -8.53 -10.15 14.07
C GLU A 220 -7.81 -8.86 14.51
N GLY A 221 -8.49 -7.73 14.56
CA GLY A 221 -7.90 -6.43 14.88
C GLY A 221 -7.11 -6.41 16.19
N ASP A 222 -7.63 -7.03 17.24
CA ASP A 222 -6.94 -7.09 18.54
C ASP A 222 -5.69 -7.98 18.48
N LYS A 223 -5.72 -9.06 17.70
CA LYS A 223 -4.56 -9.91 17.44
C LYS A 223 -3.46 -9.12 16.73
N PHE A 224 -3.82 -8.33 15.70
CA PHE A 224 -2.86 -7.50 15.00
C PHE A 224 -2.29 -6.39 15.89
N LYS A 225 -3.12 -5.67 16.64
CA LYS A 225 -2.66 -4.66 17.61
C LYS A 225 -1.64 -5.21 18.61
N ALA A 226 -1.83 -6.45 19.06
CA ALA A 226 -0.88 -7.12 19.96
C ALA A 226 0.49 -7.37 19.33
N THR A 227 0.62 -7.35 18.00
CA THR A 227 1.89 -7.56 17.29
C THR A 227 2.69 -6.26 17.09
N GLU A 228 2.11 -5.07 17.31
CA GLU A 228 2.77 -3.79 17.06
C GLU A 228 4.00 -3.58 17.98
N GLY A 229 3.87 -3.87 19.26
CA GLY A 229 4.99 -3.78 20.21
C GLY A 229 6.16 -4.68 19.85
N PRO A 230 5.96 -6.00 19.62
CA PRO A 230 7.01 -6.88 19.10
C PRO A 230 7.63 -6.41 17.79
N ALA A 231 6.85 -5.88 16.86
CA ALA A 231 7.38 -5.33 15.61
C ALA A 231 8.28 -4.11 15.84
N ALA A 232 7.90 -3.21 16.75
CA ALA A 232 8.75 -2.08 17.15
C ALA A 232 10.07 -2.54 17.79
N GLN A 233 10.06 -3.60 18.61
CA GLN A 233 11.28 -4.19 19.14
C GLN A 233 12.16 -4.80 18.05
N THR A 234 11.58 -5.48 17.05
CA THR A 234 12.30 -5.99 15.89
C THR A 234 12.98 -4.85 15.12
N TYR A 235 12.27 -3.73 14.94
CA TYR A 235 12.82 -2.54 14.30
C TYR A 235 14.02 -1.96 15.07
N ILE A 236 13.89 -1.79 16.39
CA ILE A 236 14.98 -1.33 17.26
C ILE A 236 16.18 -2.28 17.20
N TYR A 237 15.93 -3.58 17.26
CA TYR A 237 16.97 -4.60 17.14
C TYR A 237 17.74 -4.48 15.82
N LYS A 238 17.01 -4.31 14.71
CA LYS A 238 17.59 -4.24 13.37
C LYS A 238 18.35 -2.93 13.13
N TRP A 239 17.77 -1.80 13.52
CA TRP A 239 18.26 -0.47 13.14
C TRP A 239 18.96 0.30 14.26
N GLY A 240 18.81 -0.11 15.51
CA GLY A 240 19.40 0.55 16.67
C GLY A 240 18.68 1.84 17.11
N ILE A 241 17.55 2.18 16.49
CA ILE A 241 16.74 3.36 16.78
C ILE A 241 15.27 2.96 16.91
N PRO A 242 14.46 3.64 17.73
CA PRO A 242 13.02 3.41 17.76
C PRO A 242 12.34 4.05 16.55
N PRO A 243 11.25 3.43 16.04
CA PRO A 243 10.54 3.93 14.88
C PRO A 243 9.97 5.34 15.05
N GLN A 244 9.71 5.79 16.29
CA GLN A 244 9.20 7.13 16.60
C GLN A 244 10.20 8.27 16.32
N LEU A 245 11.48 7.97 16.08
CA LEU A 245 12.51 8.96 15.74
C LEU A 245 12.57 9.28 14.23
N LEU A 246 11.56 8.92 13.47
CA LEU A 246 11.51 9.23 12.05
C LEU A 246 11.16 10.70 11.79
N GLU A 247 11.73 11.25 10.73
CA GLU A 247 11.62 12.67 10.41
C GLU A 247 10.40 12.98 9.53
N ASN A 248 9.70 14.08 9.84
CA ASN A 248 8.71 14.73 8.95
C ASN A 248 7.65 13.82 8.35
N ASN A 249 7.10 12.87 9.12
CA ASN A 249 6.15 11.88 8.61
C ASN A 249 6.67 11.07 7.40
N SER A 250 7.95 11.14 7.12
CA SER A 250 8.66 10.22 6.26
C SER A 250 9.31 9.14 7.13
N HIS A 251 9.53 7.98 6.59
CA HIS A 251 10.14 6.86 7.33
C HIS A 251 11.67 7.02 7.48
N ARG A 252 12.13 8.27 7.63
CA ARG A 252 13.52 8.67 7.76
C ARG A 252 13.91 8.94 9.20
N PRO A 253 15.08 8.50 9.66
CA PRO A 253 15.56 8.81 11.00
C PRO A 253 15.97 10.28 11.10
N LYS A 254 15.55 10.96 12.19
CA LYS A 254 15.88 12.37 12.50
C LYS A 254 17.34 12.54 12.91
N GLY A 255 18.26 12.69 11.96
CA GLY A 255 19.66 12.94 12.24
C GLY A 255 20.32 11.89 13.14
N GLN A 256 19.74 10.69 13.22
CA GLN A 256 20.27 9.57 13.99
C GLN A 256 21.08 8.65 13.07
N ASN A 257 22.18 8.13 13.58
CA ASN A 257 22.89 7.08 12.87
C ASN A 257 22.10 5.78 12.96
N VAL A 258 21.75 5.23 11.82
CA VAL A 258 21.24 3.88 11.72
C VAL A 258 22.39 2.92 12.00
N LYS A 259 22.10 1.79 12.62
CA LYS A 259 23.08 0.82 13.06
C LYS A 259 24.13 0.48 11.99
N GLY A 260 25.36 0.90 12.21
CA GLY A 260 26.49 0.64 11.31
C GLY A 260 26.55 1.53 10.06
N ILE A 261 25.72 2.56 9.95
CA ILE A 261 25.69 3.49 8.82
C ILE A 261 25.88 4.91 9.35
N ASN A 262 26.90 5.59 8.85
CA ASN A 262 27.11 7.02 9.07
C ASN A 262 26.50 7.79 7.89
N TYR A 263 25.63 8.74 8.20
CA TYR A 263 25.05 9.68 7.24
C TYR A 263 25.91 10.91 7.08
#